data_f900f44094b50729df5e250596665744
#
_entry.id   f900f44094b50729df5e250596665744
#
_cell.length_a   1.000
_cell.length_b   1.000
_cell.length_c   1.000
_cell.angle_alpha   90.00
_cell.angle_beta   90.00
_cell.angle_gamma   90.00
#
_symmetry.space_group_name_H-M   'P 1'
#
loop_
_entity.id
_entity.type
_entity.pdbx_description
1 polymer ?
#
loop_
_entity_poly.entity_id
_entity_poly.type
_entity_poly.pdbx_seq_one_letter_code
_entity_poly.pdbx_strand_id
1 'polypeptide(L)'
;NQRHRRLKTGYPPHTIIDPTILIHEMRLHKTPEEVALMQRAADISAEAHVLAMQQCRPGMNEGQIESIIEHHFRMNGASGVAYNSIIGGGENATILHYVENNRDLKSGDLLLIDAGCEFEGYAADITRTFPVNGKFTQAQRDIYDVVLETEIACLEATRIGMSPVKRQDLSIEMLTEGMKKIGLLKGKTKELIKKKAYFKYYMHGVGHYLGLDVHDAGRYFTDQRAKDS
;
A
#
# COMPACT_ATOMS: atom_id res chain seq x y z
N ASN A 1 -6.69 -6.48 -38.30
CA ASN A 1 -8.08 -6.48 -38.21
C ASN A 1 -8.70 -7.87 -38.16
N GLN A 2 -8.11 -8.77 -37.39
CA GLN A 2 -8.65 -10.11 -37.15
C GLN A 2 -9.90 -10.09 -36.23
N ARG A 3 -10.12 -9.03 -35.42
CA ARG A 3 -11.30 -8.90 -34.56
C ARG A 3 -12.61 -8.70 -35.35
N HIS A 4 -12.58 -7.99 -36.48
CA HIS A 4 -13.76 -7.79 -37.34
C HIS A 4 -14.25 -9.07 -38.02
N ARG A 5 -13.39 -10.07 -38.27
CA ARG A 5 -13.76 -11.33 -38.91
C ARG A 5 -14.59 -12.28 -38.02
N ARG A 6 -14.64 -12.05 -36.68
CA ARG A 6 -15.35 -12.93 -35.75
C ARG A 6 -16.77 -12.49 -35.41
N LEU A 7 -17.14 -11.25 -35.73
CA LEU A 7 -18.52 -10.76 -35.57
C LEU A 7 -19.33 -11.18 -36.82
N LYS A 8 -19.93 -12.36 -36.78
CA LYS A 8 -20.85 -12.87 -37.81
C LYS A 8 -22.21 -12.15 -37.77
N THR A 9 -22.25 -10.87 -37.49
CA THR A 9 -23.44 -10.03 -37.59
C THR A 9 -23.40 -9.33 -38.94
N GLY A 10 -24.49 -9.34 -39.70
CA GLY A 10 -24.58 -8.76 -41.05
C GLY A 10 -24.25 -7.28 -41.18
N TYR A 11 -23.94 -6.60 -40.08
CA TYR A 11 -23.51 -5.20 -39.99
C TYR A 11 -22.34 -5.08 -39.04
N PRO A 12 -21.09 -5.05 -39.53
CA PRO A 12 -19.94 -4.79 -38.68
C PRO A 12 -20.07 -3.38 -38.08
N PRO A 13 -19.71 -3.18 -36.80
CA PRO A 13 -19.74 -1.87 -36.19
C PRO A 13 -18.76 -0.93 -36.93
N HIS A 14 -19.21 0.27 -37.27
CA HIS A 14 -18.40 1.29 -37.92
C HIS A 14 -17.39 1.90 -36.96
N THR A 15 -17.69 1.87 -35.65
CA THR A 15 -16.85 2.43 -34.59
C THR A 15 -16.74 1.44 -33.45
N ILE A 16 -15.54 1.17 -32.99
CA ILE A 16 -15.26 0.40 -31.78
C ILE A 16 -14.79 1.40 -30.73
N ILE A 17 -15.55 1.54 -29.66
CA ILE A 17 -15.19 2.39 -28.51
C ILE A 17 -14.70 1.46 -27.41
N ASP A 18 -13.55 1.81 -26.80
CA ASP A 18 -13.04 1.12 -25.62
C ASP A 18 -13.91 1.52 -24.41
N PRO A 19 -14.61 0.55 -23.77
CA PRO A 19 -15.47 0.84 -22.64
C PRO A 19 -14.67 1.08 -21.35
N THR A 20 -13.37 0.83 -21.35
CA THR A 20 -12.48 0.87 -20.19
C THR A 20 -12.61 2.20 -19.44
N ILE A 21 -12.67 3.31 -20.16
CA ILE A 21 -12.80 4.65 -19.54
C ILE A 21 -14.06 4.75 -18.70
N LEU A 22 -15.20 4.29 -19.21
CA LEU A 22 -16.47 4.33 -18.49
C LEU A 22 -16.46 3.40 -17.28
N ILE A 23 -15.95 2.18 -17.46
CA ILE A 23 -15.87 1.17 -16.39
C ILE A 23 -14.95 1.66 -15.27
N HIS A 24 -13.80 2.24 -15.60
CA HIS A 24 -12.86 2.74 -14.60
C HIS A 24 -13.44 3.92 -13.80
N GLU A 25 -14.16 4.84 -14.44
CA GLU A 25 -14.85 5.93 -13.73
C GLU A 25 -15.97 5.41 -12.82
N MET A 26 -16.71 4.38 -13.25
CA MET A 26 -17.73 3.73 -12.39
C MET A 26 -17.09 3.07 -11.15
N ARG A 27 -15.91 2.48 -11.28
CA ARG A 27 -15.18 1.81 -10.18
C ARG A 27 -14.61 2.80 -9.14
N LEU A 28 -14.44 4.08 -9.49
CA LEU A 28 -13.96 5.10 -8.54
C LEU A 28 -14.93 5.33 -7.38
N HIS A 29 -16.23 5.32 -7.65
CA HIS A 29 -17.26 5.60 -6.68
C HIS A 29 -17.88 4.30 -6.19
N LYS A 30 -17.47 3.87 -4.99
CA LYS A 30 -17.97 2.66 -4.35
C LYS A 30 -19.36 2.89 -3.76
N THR A 31 -20.26 1.93 -3.94
CA THR A 31 -21.56 1.92 -3.24
C THR A 31 -21.37 1.58 -1.76
N PRO A 32 -22.37 1.80 -0.90
CA PRO A 32 -22.29 1.38 0.50
C PRO A 32 -22.03 -0.13 0.69
N GLU A 33 -22.57 -0.97 -0.20
CA GLU A 33 -22.36 -2.41 -0.20
C GLU A 33 -20.93 -2.77 -0.53
N GLU A 34 -20.33 -2.14 -1.56
CA GLU A 34 -18.92 -2.31 -1.90
C GLU A 34 -18.01 -1.86 -0.74
N VAL A 35 -18.31 -0.73 -0.12
CA VAL A 35 -17.57 -0.24 1.06
C VAL A 35 -17.65 -1.25 2.22
N ALA A 36 -18.79 -1.89 2.44
CA ALA A 36 -18.96 -2.91 3.48
C ALA A 36 -18.08 -4.15 3.20
N LEU A 37 -17.94 -4.57 1.94
CA LEU A 37 -17.05 -5.67 1.55
C LEU A 37 -15.58 -5.28 1.73
N MET A 38 -15.19 -4.08 1.32
CA MET A 38 -13.84 -3.55 1.55
C MET A 38 -13.52 -3.46 3.05
N GLN A 39 -14.49 -3.02 3.86
CA GLN A 39 -14.33 -2.97 5.33
C GLN A 39 -14.09 -4.37 5.89
N ARG A 40 -14.86 -5.38 5.44
CA ARG A 40 -14.67 -6.76 5.88
C ARG A 40 -13.28 -7.29 5.50
N ALA A 41 -12.82 -7.03 4.27
CA ALA A 41 -11.46 -7.39 3.84
C ALA A 41 -10.39 -6.71 4.72
N ALA A 42 -10.58 -5.42 5.05
CA ALA A 42 -9.67 -4.68 5.92
C ALA A 42 -9.67 -5.22 7.36
N ASP A 43 -10.84 -5.57 7.91
CA ASP A 43 -10.95 -6.13 9.27
C ASP A 43 -10.22 -7.48 9.38
N ILE A 44 -10.47 -8.40 8.43
CA ILE A 44 -9.78 -9.70 8.39
C ILE A 44 -8.26 -9.50 8.28
N SER A 45 -7.82 -8.56 7.44
CA SER A 45 -6.40 -8.28 7.25
C SER A 45 -5.77 -7.68 8.51
N ALA A 46 -6.44 -6.73 9.16
CA ALA A 46 -5.98 -6.12 10.41
C ALA A 46 -5.85 -7.16 11.55
N GLU A 47 -6.84 -8.04 11.69
CA GLU A 47 -6.79 -9.15 12.65
C GLU A 47 -5.58 -10.07 12.41
N ALA A 48 -5.28 -10.40 11.14
CA ALA A 48 -4.12 -11.20 10.77
C ALA A 48 -2.80 -10.52 11.13
N HIS A 49 -2.68 -9.21 10.91
CA HIS A 49 -1.51 -8.44 11.33
C HIS A 49 -1.32 -8.46 12.85
N VAL A 50 -2.39 -8.29 13.62
CA VAL A 50 -2.34 -8.37 15.09
C VAL A 50 -1.91 -9.78 15.52
N LEU A 51 -2.44 -10.83 14.91
CA LEU A 51 -2.06 -12.21 15.19
C LEU A 51 -0.58 -12.45 14.87
N ALA A 52 -0.09 -11.97 13.73
CA ALA A 52 1.32 -12.05 13.37
C ALA A 52 2.22 -11.34 14.39
N MET A 53 1.86 -10.14 14.85
CA MET A 53 2.58 -9.42 15.90
C MET A 53 2.63 -10.19 17.21
N GLN A 54 1.53 -10.84 17.58
CA GLN A 54 1.45 -11.64 18.82
C GLN A 54 2.28 -12.94 18.77
N GLN A 55 2.40 -13.54 17.58
CA GLN A 55 3.08 -14.82 17.41
C GLN A 55 4.54 -14.69 16.97
N CYS A 56 4.95 -13.57 16.40
CA CYS A 56 6.31 -13.34 15.93
C CYS A 56 7.34 -13.48 17.06
N ARG A 57 8.39 -14.28 16.82
CA ARG A 57 9.50 -14.50 17.75
C ARG A 57 10.82 -14.60 16.98
N PRO A 58 11.96 -14.21 17.58
CA PRO A 58 13.27 -14.50 17.02
C PRO A 58 13.44 -16.01 16.76
N GLY A 59 14.01 -16.35 15.62
CA GLY A 59 14.20 -17.72 15.15
C GLY A 59 13.06 -18.28 14.29
N MET A 60 11.93 -17.57 14.16
CA MET A 60 10.94 -17.90 13.16
C MET A 60 11.44 -17.51 11.76
N ASN A 61 10.93 -18.17 10.75
CA ASN A 61 11.16 -17.84 9.34
C ASN A 61 10.05 -16.91 8.81
N GLU A 62 10.38 -15.99 7.88
CA GLU A 62 9.42 -15.09 7.23
C GLU A 62 8.22 -15.86 6.67
N GLY A 63 8.43 -17.03 6.02
CA GLY A 63 7.36 -17.88 5.49
C GLY A 63 6.44 -18.49 6.58
N GLN A 64 6.90 -18.61 7.81
CA GLN A 64 6.02 -19.02 8.92
C GLN A 64 5.06 -17.88 9.29
N ILE A 65 5.51 -16.64 9.25
CA ILE A 65 4.65 -15.46 9.47
C ILE A 65 3.65 -15.31 8.32
N GLU A 66 4.10 -15.48 7.07
CA GLU A 66 3.21 -15.53 5.90
C GLU A 66 2.11 -16.57 6.08
N SER A 67 2.48 -17.80 6.46
CA SER A 67 1.53 -18.89 6.68
C SER A 67 0.49 -18.58 7.78
N ILE A 68 0.89 -17.89 8.85
CA ILE A 68 -0.03 -17.43 9.91
C ILE A 68 -1.06 -16.45 9.35
N ILE A 69 -0.61 -15.46 8.55
CA ILE A 69 -1.46 -14.44 7.97
C ILE A 69 -2.45 -15.06 6.98
N GLU A 70 -1.96 -15.85 6.04
CA GLU A 70 -2.78 -16.43 4.99
C GLU A 70 -3.76 -17.49 5.52
N HIS A 71 -3.35 -18.25 6.55
CA HIS A 71 -4.26 -19.14 7.26
C HIS A 71 -5.43 -18.34 7.89
N HIS A 72 -5.13 -17.22 8.56
CA HIS A 72 -6.16 -16.36 9.14
C HIS A 72 -7.12 -15.83 8.09
N PHE A 73 -6.62 -15.38 6.94
CA PHE A 73 -7.44 -14.93 5.81
C PHE A 73 -8.44 -16.01 5.40
N ARG A 74 -7.97 -17.22 5.15
CA ARG A 74 -8.81 -18.35 4.71
C ARG A 74 -9.82 -18.77 5.78
N MET A 75 -9.43 -18.82 7.04
CA MET A 75 -10.33 -19.20 8.14
C MET A 75 -11.46 -18.18 8.37
N ASN A 76 -11.28 -16.94 7.93
CA ASN A 76 -12.27 -15.87 8.07
C ASN A 76 -13.07 -15.58 6.78
N GLY A 77 -12.99 -16.48 5.80
CA GLY A 77 -13.83 -16.47 4.60
C GLY A 77 -13.27 -15.66 3.43
N ALA A 78 -12.03 -15.19 3.50
CA ALA A 78 -11.38 -14.58 2.36
C ALA A 78 -11.14 -15.62 1.24
N SER A 79 -11.27 -15.20 -0.03
CA SER A 79 -10.97 -16.02 -1.21
C SER A 79 -9.46 -16.28 -1.36
N GLY A 80 -8.62 -15.46 -0.76
CA GLY A 80 -7.17 -15.58 -0.75
C GLY A 80 -6.49 -14.27 -0.38
N VAL A 81 -5.22 -14.19 -0.77
CA VAL A 81 -4.46 -12.94 -0.74
C VAL A 81 -4.90 -12.03 -1.88
N ALA A 82 -4.94 -10.72 -1.67
CA ALA A 82 -5.20 -9.74 -2.71
C ALA A 82 -3.96 -9.52 -3.60
N TYR A 83 -2.78 -9.75 -3.04
CA TYR A 83 -1.46 -9.71 -3.69
C TYR A 83 -0.50 -10.61 -2.91
N ASN A 84 0.63 -10.96 -3.51
CA ASN A 84 1.65 -11.77 -2.83
C ASN A 84 2.11 -11.07 -1.55
N SER A 85 1.95 -11.73 -0.40
CA SER A 85 2.32 -11.17 0.89
C SER A 85 3.82 -10.85 0.94
N ILE A 86 4.16 -9.68 1.47
CA ILE A 86 5.54 -9.23 1.67
C ILE A 86 5.84 -9.35 3.15
N ILE A 87 6.78 -10.22 3.51
CA ILE A 87 7.19 -10.46 4.88
C ILE A 87 8.70 -10.25 4.96
N GLY A 88 9.13 -9.00 5.18
CA GLY A 88 10.55 -8.64 5.15
C GLY A 88 11.14 -8.41 6.54
N GLY A 89 12.05 -9.29 6.96
CA GLY A 89 12.81 -9.16 8.20
C GLY A 89 14.17 -8.48 8.02
N GLY A 90 14.51 -7.50 8.85
CA GLY A 90 15.81 -6.83 8.82
C GLY A 90 16.08 -6.16 7.47
N GLU A 91 17.12 -6.60 6.75
CA GLU A 91 17.50 -6.04 5.45
C GLU A 91 16.44 -6.23 4.37
N ASN A 92 15.71 -7.35 4.40
CA ASN A 92 14.64 -7.64 3.43
C ASN A 92 13.50 -6.62 3.50
N ALA A 93 13.27 -6.00 4.66
CA ALA A 93 12.29 -4.92 4.84
C ALA A 93 12.60 -3.66 4.01
N THR A 94 13.80 -3.55 3.44
CA THR A 94 14.21 -2.43 2.58
C THR A 94 14.08 -2.73 1.08
N ILE A 95 13.66 -3.94 0.72
CA ILE A 95 13.48 -4.37 -0.67
C ILE A 95 12.01 -4.20 -1.01
N LEU A 96 11.71 -3.30 -1.98
CA LEU A 96 10.34 -3.09 -2.44
C LEU A 96 9.80 -4.37 -3.11
N HIS A 97 8.55 -4.74 -2.76
CA HIS A 97 7.87 -5.94 -3.27
C HIS A 97 8.62 -7.25 -3.03
N TYR A 98 9.31 -7.34 -1.88
CA TYR A 98 10.00 -8.57 -1.47
C TYR A 98 8.99 -9.69 -1.18
N VAL A 99 9.05 -10.78 -1.92
CA VAL A 99 8.07 -11.90 -1.83
C VAL A 99 8.72 -13.28 -1.65
N GLU A 100 10.04 -13.34 -1.49
CA GLU A 100 10.73 -14.61 -1.24
C GLU A 100 10.41 -15.20 0.13
N ASN A 101 10.19 -14.35 1.14
CA ASN A 101 9.74 -14.69 2.49
C ASN A 101 10.46 -15.91 3.09
N ASN A 102 11.79 -15.98 2.97
CA ASN A 102 12.55 -17.19 3.30
C ASN A 102 13.68 -17.00 4.33
N ARG A 103 13.82 -15.78 4.90
CA ARG A 103 14.85 -15.47 5.89
C ARG A 103 14.40 -15.80 7.32
N ASP A 104 15.33 -16.26 8.15
CA ASP A 104 15.11 -16.40 9.58
C ASP A 104 15.19 -15.04 10.29
N LEU A 105 14.20 -14.75 11.12
CA LEU A 105 14.05 -13.50 11.87
C LEU A 105 14.99 -13.50 13.08
N LYS A 106 15.72 -12.40 13.27
CA LYS A 106 16.69 -12.27 14.36
C LYS A 106 16.21 -11.26 15.41
N SER A 107 16.66 -11.48 16.66
CA SER A 107 16.45 -10.48 17.70
C SER A 107 17.13 -9.15 17.32
N GLY A 108 16.39 -8.06 17.40
CA GLY A 108 16.85 -6.73 16.98
C GLY A 108 16.48 -6.33 15.54
N ASP A 109 16.01 -7.28 14.72
CA ASP A 109 15.42 -6.96 13.42
C ASP A 109 14.08 -6.22 13.60
N LEU A 110 13.74 -5.36 12.63
CA LEU A 110 12.37 -4.98 12.35
C LEU A 110 11.77 -5.99 11.36
N LEU A 111 10.49 -6.28 11.51
CA LEU A 111 9.71 -7.04 10.55
C LEU A 111 8.70 -6.09 9.90
N LEU A 112 8.77 -5.95 8.59
CA LEU A 112 7.77 -5.30 7.78
C LEU A 112 6.84 -6.38 7.22
N ILE A 113 5.55 -6.19 7.40
CA ILE A 113 4.50 -7.01 6.80
C ILE A 113 3.65 -6.11 5.94
N ASP A 114 3.54 -6.45 4.66
CA ASP A 114 2.62 -5.83 3.71
C ASP A 114 1.76 -6.94 3.12
N ALA A 115 0.53 -7.04 3.63
CA ALA A 115 -0.37 -8.13 3.31
C ALA A 115 -1.83 -7.68 3.44
N GLY A 116 -2.65 -8.12 2.50
CA GLY A 116 -4.09 -7.90 2.48
C GLY A 116 -4.81 -9.07 1.85
N CYS A 117 -6.01 -9.37 2.34
CA CYS A 117 -6.85 -10.40 1.76
C CYS A 117 -7.79 -9.85 0.68
N GLU A 118 -8.28 -10.76 -0.16
CA GLU A 118 -9.42 -10.54 -1.03
C GLU A 118 -10.66 -11.16 -0.39
N PHE A 119 -11.71 -10.36 -0.23
CA PHE A 119 -13.01 -10.81 0.27
C PHE A 119 -14.10 -10.41 -0.72
N GLU A 120 -14.82 -11.41 -1.26
CA GLU A 120 -15.88 -11.21 -2.26
C GLU A 120 -15.43 -10.32 -3.45
N GLY A 121 -14.18 -10.49 -3.90
CA GLY A 121 -13.58 -9.75 -5.00
C GLY A 121 -12.98 -8.38 -4.62
N TYR A 122 -13.11 -7.93 -3.38
CA TYR A 122 -12.55 -6.66 -2.91
C TYR A 122 -11.26 -6.87 -2.13
N ALA A 123 -10.26 -6.07 -2.45
CA ALA A 123 -8.94 -6.12 -1.84
C ALA A 123 -8.85 -5.29 -0.55
N ALA A 124 -8.03 -5.77 0.38
CA ALA A 124 -7.42 -4.96 1.43
C ALA A 124 -5.93 -4.81 1.15
N ASP A 125 -5.32 -3.77 1.72
CA ASP A 125 -3.91 -3.44 1.56
C ASP A 125 -3.41 -2.77 2.84
N ILE A 126 -2.59 -3.49 3.62
CA ILE A 126 -2.12 -3.03 4.94
C ILE A 126 -0.65 -3.32 5.10
N THR A 127 0.14 -2.27 5.36
CA THR A 127 1.55 -2.42 5.75
C THR A 127 1.75 -2.05 7.21
N ARG A 128 2.46 -2.89 7.97
CA ARG A 128 2.87 -2.60 9.36
C ARG A 128 4.31 -3.07 9.60
N THR A 129 5.05 -2.29 10.41
CA THR A 129 6.42 -2.60 10.79
C THR A 129 6.55 -2.63 12.32
N PHE A 130 7.18 -3.66 12.86
CA PHE A 130 7.36 -3.81 14.29
C PHE A 130 8.67 -4.60 14.62
N PRO A 131 9.22 -4.47 15.84
CA PRO A 131 10.43 -5.19 16.21
C PRO A 131 10.14 -6.68 16.50
N VAL A 132 10.93 -7.57 15.91
CA VAL A 132 10.80 -9.04 16.06
C VAL A 132 10.82 -9.49 17.53
N ASN A 133 11.60 -8.81 18.37
CA ASN A 133 11.72 -9.11 19.80
C ASN A 133 10.78 -8.26 20.70
N GLY A 134 9.85 -7.51 20.10
CA GLY A 134 8.89 -6.66 20.81
C GLY A 134 9.45 -5.36 21.38
N LYS A 135 10.73 -5.02 21.11
CA LYS A 135 11.36 -3.80 21.63
C LYS A 135 12.11 -3.06 20.53
N PHE A 136 11.72 -1.80 20.29
CA PHE A 136 12.49 -0.89 19.45
C PHE A 136 13.81 -0.50 20.11
N THR A 137 14.91 -0.45 19.34
CA THR A 137 16.06 0.37 19.72
C THR A 137 15.70 1.85 19.58
N GLN A 138 16.50 2.75 20.21
CA GLN A 138 16.21 4.18 20.10
C GLN A 138 16.20 4.66 18.64
N ALA A 139 17.17 4.25 17.84
CA ALA A 139 17.23 4.63 16.42
C ALA A 139 16.02 4.13 15.60
N GLN A 140 15.56 2.90 15.86
CA GLN A 140 14.35 2.37 15.23
C GLN A 140 13.11 3.16 15.67
N ARG A 141 13.01 3.48 16.94
CA ARG A 141 11.90 4.25 17.50
C ARG A 141 11.84 5.66 16.91
N ASP A 142 12.98 6.35 16.81
CA ASP A 142 13.05 7.70 16.25
C ASP A 142 12.51 7.74 14.80
N ILE A 143 12.89 6.74 13.97
CA ILE A 143 12.37 6.64 12.59
C ILE A 143 10.90 6.27 12.58
N TYR A 144 10.51 5.28 13.40
CA TYR A 144 9.12 4.80 13.48
C TYR A 144 8.16 5.94 13.83
N ASP A 145 8.51 6.74 14.84
CA ASP A 145 7.65 7.84 15.29
C ASP A 145 7.49 8.92 14.19
N VAL A 146 8.55 9.24 13.43
CA VAL A 146 8.47 10.14 12.27
C VAL A 146 7.52 9.62 11.20
N VAL A 147 7.58 8.32 10.89
CA VAL A 147 6.71 7.69 9.89
C VAL A 147 5.27 7.66 10.39
N LEU A 148 5.03 7.26 11.64
CA LEU A 148 3.71 7.18 12.25
C LEU A 148 3.02 8.55 12.32
N GLU A 149 3.73 9.59 12.76
CA GLU A 149 3.20 10.97 12.76
C GLU A 149 2.80 11.41 11.35
N THR A 150 3.60 11.07 10.36
CA THR A 150 3.31 11.39 8.94
C THR A 150 2.10 10.61 8.42
N GLU A 151 1.99 9.31 8.72
CA GLU A 151 0.85 8.48 8.33
C GLU A 151 -0.45 9.04 8.91
N ILE A 152 -0.48 9.31 10.21
CA ILE A 152 -1.66 9.87 10.89
C ILE A 152 -2.06 11.20 10.25
N ALA A 153 -1.11 12.10 10.03
CA ALA A 153 -1.40 13.40 9.41
C ALA A 153 -1.95 13.26 7.98
N CYS A 154 -1.42 12.33 7.19
CA CYS A 154 -1.92 12.05 5.84
C CYS A 154 -3.34 11.45 5.86
N LEU A 155 -3.64 10.56 6.82
CA LEU A 155 -4.98 10.00 7.03
C LEU A 155 -5.98 11.09 7.43
N GLU A 156 -5.63 11.93 8.39
CA GLU A 156 -6.47 13.04 8.84
C GLU A 156 -6.71 14.10 7.76
N ALA A 157 -5.71 14.36 6.93
CA ALA A 157 -5.82 15.29 5.81
C ALA A 157 -6.66 14.72 4.65
N THR A 158 -6.82 13.40 4.56
CA THR A 158 -7.57 12.75 3.48
C THR A 158 -9.06 12.97 3.67
N ARG A 159 -9.61 13.95 2.94
CA ARG A 159 -11.02 14.36 2.94
C ARG A 159 -11.47 14.62 1.51
N ILE A 160 -12.79 14.68 1.30
CA ILE A 160 -13.37 15.07 0.01
C ILE A 160 -12.75 16.40 -0.44
N GLY A 161 -12.22 16.43 -1.67
CA GLY A 161 -11.53 17.59 -2.26
C GLY A 161 -10.02 17.64 -2.03
N MET A 162 -9.44 16.72 -1.23
CA MET A 162 -7.99 16.58 -1.13
C MET A 162 -7.43 15.91 -2.38
N SER A 163 -6.53 16.60 -3.08
CA SER A 163 -5.88 15.99 -4.24
C SER A 163 -4.76 15.02 -3.81
N PRO A 164 -4.53 13.92 -4.58
CA PRO A 164 -3.42 13.00 -4.33
C PRO A 164 -2.06 13.70 -4.29
N VAL A 165 -1.85 14.71 -5.14
CA VAL A 165 -0.61 15.51 -5.18
C VAL A 165 -0.39 16.25 -3.86
N LYS A 166 -1.41 16.93 -3.33
CA LYS A 166 -1.29 17.66 -2.05
C LYS A 166 -1.02 16.72 -0.89
N ARG A 167 -1.60 15.51 -0.90
CA ARG A 167 -1.31 14.49 0.11
C ARG A 167 0.14 14.01 0.02
N GLN A 168 0.64 13.79 -1.20
CA GLN A 168 2.05 13.43 -1.42
C GLN A 168 2.99 14.56 -0.96
N ASP A 169 2.67 15.82 -1.25
CA ASP A 169 3.46 16.98 -0.82
C ASP A 169 3.52 17.06 0.72
N LEU A 170 2.38 16.82 1.40
CA LEU A 170 2.31 16.78 2.86
C LEU A 170 3.24 15.70 3.43
N SER A 171 3.20 14.49 2.89
CA SER A 171 4.07 13.39 3.35
C SER A 171 5.54 13.71 3.14
N ILE A 172 5.92 14.28 2.00
CA ILE A 172 7.30 14.71 1.70
C ILE A 172 7.78 15.78 2.68
N GLU A 173 6.94 16.77 2.98
CA GLU A 173 7.29 17.84 3.92
C GLU A 173 7.51 17.29 5.32
N MET A 174 6.57 16.50 5.85
CA MET A 174 6.63 15.94 7.18
C MET A 174 7.80 14.96 7.35
N LEU A 175 8.00 14.04 6.42
CA LEU A 175 9.14 13.12 6.45
C LEU A 175 10.47 13.86 6.35
N THR A 176 10.58 14.91 5.51
CA THR A 176 11.81 15.71 5.40
C THR A 176 12.11 16.43 6.72
N GLU A 177 11.10 17.02 7.36
CA GLU A 177 11.27 17.66 8.67
C GLU A 177 11.61 16.65 9.76
N GLY A 178 10.94 15.49 9.80
CA GLY A 178 11.24 14.42 10.74
C GLY A 178 12.68 13.92 10.57
N MET A 179 13.11 13.62 9.35
CA MET A 179 14.49 13.19 9.06
C MET A 179 15.54 14.23 9.47
N LYS A 180 15.22 15.52 9.40
CA LYS A 180 16.09 16.57 9.95
C LYS A 180 16.17 16.51 11.47
N LYS A 181 15.03 16.38 12.16
CA LYS A 181 14.97 16.30 13.63
C LYS A 181 15.82 15.16 14.18
N ILE A 182 15.78 14.00 13.52
CA ILE A 182 16.58 12.82 13.91
C ILE A 182 17.99 12.80 13.31
N GLY A 183 18.41 13.85 12.59
CA GLY A 183 19.78 14.02 12.10
C GLY A 183 20.13 13.29 10.80
N LEU A 184 19.19 12.65 10.12
CA LEU A 184 19.41 11.99 8.82
C LEU A 184 19.61 12.98 7.68
N LEU A 185 18.97 14.15 7.74
CA LEU A 185 19.13 15.23 6.77
C LEU A 185 19.60 16.52 7.45
N LYS A 186 20.40 17.31 6.74
CA LYS A 186 20.94 18.61 7.22
C LYS A 186 20.66 19.70 6.19
N GLY A 187 20.04 20.81 6.61
CA GLY A 187 19.76 21.95 5.74
C GLY A 187 18.38 22.55 5.95
N LYS A 188 18.00 23.46 5.07
CA LYS A 188 16.66 24.06 5.05
C LYS A 188 15.71 23.13 4.34
N THR A 189 14.53 22.85 4.92
CA THR A 189 13.53 21.90 4.40
C THR A 189 13.16 22.18 2.95
N LYS A 190 12.87 23.43 2.60
CA LYS A 190 12.53 23.79 1.22
C LYS A 190 13.63 23.46 0.21
N GLU A 191 14.90 23.61 0.59
CA GLU A 191 16.04 23.27 -0.27
C GLU A 191 16.21 21.76 -0.39
N LEU A 192 16.03 21.03 0.71
CA LEU A 192 16.09 19.56 0.73
C LEU A 192 14.99 18.96 -0.13
N ILE A 193 13.76 19.47 -0.05
CA ILE A 193 12.62 19.04 -0.90
C ILE A 193 12.93 19.36 -2.37
N LYS A 194 13.36 20.59 -2.69
CA LYS A 194 13.73 20.97 -4.06
C LYS A 194 14.81 20.08 -4.65
N LYS A 195 15.80 19.67 -3.85
CA LYS A 195 16.88 18.77 -4.27
C LYS A 195 16.51 17.29 -4.18
N LYS A 196 15.29 16.97 -3.77
CA LYS A 196 14.81 15.60 -3.53
C LYS A 196 15.72 14.80 -2.57
N ALA A 197 16.32 15.44 -1.58
CA ALA A 197 17.23 14.78 -0.63
C ALA A 197 16.56 13.68 0.19
N TYR A 198 15.23 13.80 0.39
CA TYR A 198 14.40 12.79 1.02
C TYR A 198 14.31 11.49 0.20
N PHE A 199 14.46 11.57 -1.13
CA PHE A 199 14.22 10.46 -2.06
C PHE A 199 15.10 9.24 -1.80
N LYS A 200 16.27 9.44 -1.18
CA LYS A 200 17.14 8.34 -0.74
C LYS A 200 16.45 7.42 0.29
N TYR A 201 15.52 7.96 1.07
CA TYR A 201 14.85 7.25 2.16
C TYR A 201 13.36 7.02 1.88
N TYR A 202 12.75 7.85 1.05
CA TYR A 202 11.34 7.82 0.72
C TYR A 202 11.17 8.05 -0.79
N MET A 203 11.03 6.97 -1.55
CA MET A 203 11.03 6.99 -3.02
C MET A 203 9.71 6.58 -3.67
N HIS A 204 8.67 6.29 -2.88
CA HIS A 204 7.37 5.81 -3.39
C HIS A 204 6.22 6.79 -3.11
N GLY A 205 5.05 6.52 -3.68
CA GLY A 205 3.84 7.31 -3.42
C GLY A 205 3.24 6.99 -2.06
N VAL A 206 2.43 7.93 -1.54
CA VAL A 206 1.78 7.81 -0.22
C VAL A 206 0.48 6.99 -0.26
N GLY A 207 -0.04 6.68 -1.44
CA GLY A 207 -1.26 5.89 -1.56
C GLY A 207 -1.84 5.88 -2.98
N HIS A 208 -2.80 5.00 -3.19
CA HIS A 208 -3.49 4.75 -4.45
C HIS A 208 -4.97 4.44 -4.20
N TYR A 209 -5.75 4.32 -5.27
CA TYR A 209 -7.11 3.80 -5.18
C TYR A 209 -7.08 2.30 -4.82
N LEU A 210 -8.10 1.85 -4.10
CA LEU A 210 -8.29 0.49 -3.65
C LEU A 210 -9.73 0.05 -3.99
N GLY A 211 -9.94 -1.21 -4.36
CA GLY A 211 -11.27 -1.74 -4.68
C GLY A 211 -11.22 -3.18 -5.14
N LEU A 212 -11.69 -3.45 -6.36
CA LEU A 212 -11.61 -4.78 -7.00
C LEU A 212 -10.17 -5.18 -7.33
N ASP A 213 -9.29 -4.20 -7.51
CA ASP A 213 -7.85 -4.40 -7.59
C ASP A 213 -7.17 -3.65 -6.44
N VAL A 214 -6.00 -4.12 -5.99
CA VAL A 214 -5.21 -3.44 -4.96
C VAL A 214 -4.80 -2.05 -5.43
N HIS A 215 -4.23 -1.95 -6.64
CA HIS A 215 -4.05 -0.69 -7.35
C HIS A 215 -5.24 -0.48 -8.27
N ASP A 216 -6.34 0.02 -7.70
CA ASP A 216 -7.62 0.07 -8.39
C ASP A 216 -7.64 1.09 -9.53
N ALA A 217 -8.50 0.79 -10.51
CA ALA A 217 -8.69 1.61 -11.69
C ALA A 217 -9.22 3.01 -11.33
N GLY A 218 -8.82 4.00 -12.12
CA GLY A 218 -9.30 5.37 -12.00
C GLY A 218 -8.27 6.40 -12.45
N ARG A 219 -8.73 7.61 -12.74
CA ARG A 219 -7.87 8.70 -13.14
C ARG A 219 -7.44 9.51 -11.91
N TYR A 220 -6.13 9.72 -11.77
CA TYR A 220 -5.57 10.59 -10.72
C TYR A 220 -5.60 12.07 -11.11
N PHE A 221 -5.76 12.38 -12.40
CA PHE A 221 -5.72 13.74 -12.93
C PHE A 221 -6.93 14.00 -13.83
N THR A 222 -7.48 15.20 -13.79
CA THR A 222 -8.47 15.68 -14.73
C THR A 222 -7.83 15.98 -16.09
N ASP A 223 -8.58 15.85 -17.20
CA ASP A 223 -8.10 15.99 -18.59
C ASP A 223 -7.34 17.28 -18.91
N GLN A 224 -7.42 18.31 -18.07
CA GLN A 224 -6.69 19.57 -18.27
C GLN A 224 -5.17 19.44 -18.06
N ARG A 225 -4.67 18.45 -17.28
CA ARG A 225 -3.23 18.25 -17.08
C ARG A 225 -2.60 17.26 -18.05
N ALA A 226 -3.38 16.42 -18.70
CA ALA A 226 -2.90 15.52 -19.75
C ALA A 226 -2.52 16.26 -21.05
N LYS A 227 -2.82 17.56 -21.15
CA LYS A 227 -2.44 18.40 -22.30
C LYS A 227 -1.13 19.17 -22.08
N ASP A 228 -0.63 19.24 -20.85
CA ASP A 228 0.55 20.03 -20.46
C ASP A 228 1.76 19.14 -20.08
N SER A 229 1.68 17.84 -20.29
CA SER A 229 2.76 16.85 -20.14
C SER A 229 3.10 16.22 -21.48
#